data_cf278651a0635e37791d32d2839f295c
#
_entry.id   cf278651a0635e37791d32d2839f295c
#
_cell.length_a   1.000
_cell.length_b   1.000
_cell.length_c   1.000
_cell.angle_alpha   90.00
_cell.angle_beta   90.00
_cell.angle_gamma   90.00
#
_symmetry.space_group_name_H-M   'P 1'
#
loop_
_entity.id
_entity.type
_entity.pdbx_description
1 polymer ?
#
loop_
_entity_poly.entity_id
_entity_poly.type
_entity_poly.pdbx_seq_one_letter_code
_entity_poly.pdbx_strand_id
1 'polypeptide(L)'
;MQRRGVLLAVAICLLSPSAHAQSAAPTPESFRIEWIRRPGWMRPGVDGYLYNDSRWRVTNVRVRAKVVDGSGSVLRETVVSVFGNAVPGARTFFVLPPIKEAESYELKVMTFDLISQEAAPGQQQGP
;
A
#
# COMPACT_ATOMS: atom_id res chain seq x y z
N MET A 1 -52.28 44.70 -7.87
CA MET A 1 -51.31 43.75 -8.47
C MET A 1 -50.59 43.03 -7.37
N GLN A 2 -50.92 41.78 -7.19
CA GLN A 2 -50.24 40.95 -6.18
C GLN A 2 -49.11 40.23 -6.83
N ARG A 3 -47.90 40.50 -6.39
CA ARG A 3 -46.74 39.72 -6.79
C ARG A 3 -46.67 38.50 -5.88
N ARG A 4 -46.93 37.36 -6.41
CA ARG A 4 -46.69 36.12 -5.72
C ARG A 4 -45.19 35.79 -5.85
N GLY A 5 -44.50 35.98 -4.76
CA GLY A 5 -43.12 35.49 -4.65
C GLY A 5 -43.11 33.98 -4.61
N VAL A 6 -42.51 33.37 -5.62
CA VAL A 6 -42.25 31.93 -5.57
C VAL A 6 -41.04 31.72 -4.70
N LEU A 7 -41.23 31.18 -3.53
CA LEU A 7 -40.15 30.67 -2.70
C LEU A 7 -39.70 29.34 -3.29
N LEU A 8 -38.59 29.36 -3.99
CA LEU A 8 -37.90 28.14 -4.39
C LEU A 8 -37.16 27.62 -3.15
N ALA A 9 -37.74 26.63 -2.52
CA ALA A 9 -37.01 25.88 -1.50
C ALA A 9 -36.01 24.97 -2.22
N VAL A 10 -34.77 25.41 -2.23
CA VAL A 10 -33.66 24.53 -2.67
C VAL A 10 -33.41 23.56 -1.55
N ALA A 11 -33.92 22.35 -1.69
CA ALA A 11 -33.53 21.25 -0.83
C ALA A 11 -32.09 20.87 -1.19
N ILE A 12 -31.16 21.36 -0.41
CA ILE A 12 -29.77 20.89 -0.49
C ILE A 12 -29.76 19.51 0.13
N CYS A 13 -29.82 18.48 -0.71
CA CYS A 13 -29.49 17.13 -0.27
C CYS A 13 -28.00 17.11 0.02
N LEU A 14 -27.66 17.29 1.28
CA LEU A 14 -26.33 16.99 1.76
C LEU A 14 -26.16 15.48 1.67
N LEU A 15 -25.58 15.03 0.56
CA LEU A 15 -25.09 13.68 0.46
C LEU A 15 -23.92 13.56 1.42
N SER A 16 -24.21 13.08 2.61
CA SER A 16 -23.16 12.68 3.54
C SER A 16 -22.28 11.65 2.84
N PRO A 17 -20.95 11.83 2.78
CA PRO A 17 -20.08 10.78 2.26
C PRO A 17 -20.35 9.54 3.09
N SER A 18 -20.85 8.51 2.43
CA SER A 18 -21.19 7.27 3.10
C SER A 18 -19.93 6.70 3.76
N ALA A 19 -20.08 6.18 4.97
CA ALA A 19 -19.02 5.54 5.74
C ALA A 19 -18.41 4.30 5.07
N HIS A 20 -18.77 4.01 3.82
CA HIS A 20 -18.28 2.87 3.04
C HIS A 20 -16.81 2.98 2.64
N ALA A 21 -16.18 4.16 2.78
CA ALA A 21 -14.73 4.30 2.56
C ALA A 21 -13.90 3.36 3.45
N GLN A 22 -14.46 2.89 4.59
CA GLN A 22 -13.78 1.98 5.51
C GLN A 22 -13.81 0.52 5.07
N SER A 23 -14.72 0.14 4.18
CA SER A 23 -14.86 -1.23 3.68
C SER A 23 -14.29 -1.40 2.28
N ALA A 24 -13.74 -0.35 1.69
CA ALA A 24 -13.15 -0.42 0.38
C ALA A 24 -11.97 -1.40 0.35
N ALA A 25 -11.94 -2.22 -0.68
CA ALA A 25 -10.81 -3.11 -0.91
C ALA A 25 -9.53 -2.29 -1.10
N PRO A 26 -8.38 -2.80 -0.63
CA PRO A 26 -7.12 -2.11 -0.80
C PRO A 26 -6.71 -2.07 -2.28
N THR A 27 -5.96 -1.05 -2.63
CA THR A 27 -5.31 -0.90 -3.91
C THR A 27 -3.80 -0.99 -3.72
N PRO A 28 -2.98 -1.10 -4.79
CA PRO A 28 -1.54 -1.07 -4.64
C PRO A 28 -1.02 0.13 -3.83
N GLU A 29 -1.69 1.26 -3.88
CA GLU A 29 -1.34 2.49 -3.16
C GLU A 29 -1.63 2.41 -1.65
N SER A 30 -2.34 1.39 -1.20
CA SER A 30 -2.56 1.11 0.22
C SER A 30 -1.32 0.56 0.92
N PHE A 31 -0.28 0.27 0.18
CA PHE A 31 0.97 -0.31 0.68
C PHE A 31 2.12 0.67 0.46
N ARG A 32 2.98 0.78 1.47
CA ARG A 32 4.24 1.51 1.38
C ARG A 32 5.39 0.53 1.40
N ILE A 33 6.44 0.82 0.68
CA ILE A 33 7.63 -0.03 0.66
C ILE A 33 8.85 0.84 0.96
N GLU A 34 9.68 0.36 1.88
CA GLU A 34 10.98 0.93 2.18
C GLU A 34 12.05 -0.12 1.92
N TRP A 35 13.25 0.32 1.58
CA TRP A 35 14.37 -0.59 1.39
C TRP A 35 15.64 -0.02 2.00
N ILE A 36 16.51 -0.94 2.45
CA ILE A 36 17.77 -0.60 3.10
C ILE A 36 18.85 -1.54 2.55
N ARG A 37 20.00 -0.98 2.20
CA ARG A 37 21.19 -1.79 1.92
C ARG A 37 21.74 -2.35 3.22
N ARG A 38 22.10 -3.63 3.21
CA ARG A 38 22.79 -4.20 4.34
C ARG A 38 24.17 -3.56 4.48
N PRO A 39 24.63 -3.35 5.74
CA PRO A 39 25.99 -2.86 5.96
C PRO A 39 27.04 -3.77 5.34
N GLY A 40 28.20 -3.22 4.98
CA GLY A 40 29.25 -3.95 4.28
C GLY A 40 29.87 -5.10 5.06
N TRP A 41 29.68 -5.15 6.42
CA TRP A 41 30.10 -6.25 7.25
C TRP A 41 29.13 -7.43 7.28
N MET A 42 27.95 -7.28 6.70
CA MET A 42 26.97 -8.35 6.55
C MET A 42 27.04 -8.93 5.13
N ARG A 43 26.37 -10.09 4.96
CA ARG A 43 26.18 -10.65 3.63
C ARG A 43 25.55 -9.60 2.70
N PRO A 44 26.10 -9.38 1.51
CA PRO A 44 25.53 -8.41 0.58
C PRO A 44 24.04 -8.66 0.32
N GLY A 45 23.27 -7.61 0.26
CA GLY A 45 21.85 -7.70 -0.03
C GLY A 45 21.11 -6.41 0.27
N VAL A 46 19.86 -6.39 -0.14
CA VAL A 46 18.95 -5.28 0.09
C VAL A 46 17.71 -5.83 0.77
N ASP A 47 17.37 -5.25 1.90
CA ASP A 47 16.19 -5.62 2.67
C ASP A 47 15.04 -4.69 2.33
N GLY A 48 13.88 -5.27 2.08
CA GLY A 48 12.65 -4.53 1.84
C GLY A 48 11.68 -4.70 3.00
N TYR A 49 10.89 -3.66 3.23
CA TYR A 49 9.83 -3.65 4.23
C TYR A 49 8.53 -3.18 3.58
N LEU A 50 7.54 -4.05 3.60
CA LEU A 50 6.20 -3.76 3.09
C LEU A 50 5.31 -3.35 4.26
N TYR A 51 4.78 -2.13 4.21
CA TYR A 51 3.84 -1.62 5.20
C TYR A 51 2.43 -1.73 4.62
N ASN A 52 1.56 -2.42 5.34
CA ASN A 52 0.17 -2.55 4.96
C ASN A 52 -0.66 -1.50 5.73
N ASP A 53 -0.99 -0.43 5.05
CA ASP A 53 -1.77 0.67 5.62
C ASP A 53 -3.29 0.48 5.43
N SER A 54 -3.70 -0.68 4.91
CA SER A 54 -5.12 -1.04 4.77
C SER A 54 -5.63 -1.79 6.00
N ARG A 55 -6.92 -2.09 6.01
CA ARG A 55 -7.55 -2.94 7.02
C ARG A 55 -7.70 -4.40 6.56
N TRP A 56 -7.07 -4.75 5.47
CA TRP A 56 -7.16 -6.08 4.89
C TRP A 56 -5.87 -6.85 5.10
N ARG A 57 -6.02 -8.05 5.62
CA ARG A 57 -4.94 -9.03 5.59
C ARG A 57 -4.83 -9.54 4.16
N VAL A 58 -3.65 -9.50 3.59
CA VAL A 58 -3.39 -9.92 2.22
C VAL A 58 -2.26 -10.93 2.17
N THR A 59 -2.19 -11.68 1.10
CA THR A 59 -1.13 -12.64 0.83
C THR A 59 -0.75 -12.59 -0.63
N ASN A 60 0.27 -13.37 -1.02
CA ASN A 60 0.76 -13.42 -2.40
C ASN A 60 1.09 -12.05 -2.97
N VAL A 61 1.67 -11.20 -2.14
CA VAL A 61 2.04 -9.85 -2.58
C VAL A 61 3.21 -9.95 -3.54
N ARG A 62 3.05 -9.37 -4.71
CA ARG A 62 4.10 -9.25 -5.72
C ARG A 62 4.48 -7.80 -5.90
N VAL A 63 5.76 -7.55 -5.82
CA VAL A 63 6.36 -6.23 -5.91
C VAL A 63 7.16 -6.12 -7.19
N ARG A 64 6.86 -5.10 -7.98
CA ARG A 64 7.71 -4.73 -9.12
C ARG A 64 8.89 -3.94 -8.59
N ALA A 65 10.09 -4.39 -8.95
CA ALA A 65 11.33 -3.72 -8.59
C ALA A 65 12.01 -3.22 -9.85
N LYS A 66 12.17 -1.91 -9.97
CA LYS A 66 13.04 -1.31 -10.97
C LYS A 66 14.36 -0.97 -10.30
N VAL A 67 15.42 -1.52 -10.84
CA VAL A 67 16.78 -1.28 -10.35
C VAL A 67 17.39 -0.16 -11.18
N VAL A 68 17.81 0.88 -10.50
CA VAL A 68 18.26 2.12 -11.15
C VAL A 68 19.72 2.37 -10.80
N ASP A 69 20.52 2.76 -11.80
CA ASP A 69 21.93 3.12 -11.59
C ASP A 69 22.10 4.59 -11.19
N GLY A 70 23.34 5.00 -10.97
CA GLY A 70 23.67 6.37 -10.55
C GLY A 70 23.30 7.45 -11.57
N SER A 71 23.07 7.10 -12.82
CA SER A 71 22.63 8.02 -13.87
C SER A 71 21.10 8.12 -13.99
N GLY A 72 20.35 7.31 -13.23
CA GLY A 72 18.91 7.25 -13.32
C GLY A 72 18.39 6.27 -14.37
N SER A 73 19.28 5.50 -15.01
CA SER A 73 18.89 4.50 -16.00
C SER A 73 18.42 3.21 -15.34
N VAL A 74 17.36 2.63 -15.87
CA VAL A 74 16.85 1.35 -15.40
C VAL A 74 17.76 0.22 -15.89
N LEU A 75 18.46 -0.42 -14.96
CA LEU A 75 19.31 -1.56 -15.26
C LEU A 75 18.51 -2.84 -15.43
N ARG A 76 17.48 -2.99 -14.64
CA ARG A 76 16.69 -4.21 -14.58
C ARG A 76 15.32 -3.94 -14.00
N GLU A 77 14.34 -4.66 -14.51
CA GLU A 77 13.00 -4.71 -13.93
C GLU A 77 12.67 -6.16 -13.61
N THR A 78 12.25 -6.42 -12.39
CA THR A 78 11.93 -7.77 -11.92
C THR A 78 10.72 -7.74 -10.99
N VAL A 79 10.16 -8.91 -10.75
CA VAL A 79 9.06 -9.08 -9.80
C VAL A 79 9.56 -9.92 -8.64
N VAL A 80 9.33 -9.42 -7.45
CA VAL A 80 9.73 -10.07 -6.20
C VAL A 80 8.47 -10.48 -5.44
N SER A 81 8.45 -11.71 -4.96
CA SER A 81 7.36 -12.20 -4.10
C SER A 81 7.66 -11.90 -2.65
N VAL A 82 6.66 -11.38 -1.94
CA VAL A 82 6.71 -11.22 -0.49
C VAL A 82 6.04 -12.44 0.12
N PHE A 83 6.80 -13.22 0.89
CA PHE A 83 6.29 -14.44 1.49
C PHE A 83 5.48 -14.15 2.75
N GLY A 84 4.43 -14.95 2.94
CA GLY A 84 3.56 -14.85 4.09
C GLY A 84 2.46 -13.83 3.91
N ASN A 85 1.80 -13.53 5.01
CA ASN A 85 0.68 -12.61 5.04
C ASN A 85 1.14 -11.22 5.47
N ALA A 86 0.63 -10.20 4.79
CA ALA A 86 0.82 -8.83 5.21
C ALA A 86 -0.37 -8.41 6.09
N VAL A 87 -0.10 -8.18 7.36
CA VAL A 87 -1.11 -7.88 8.37
C VAL A 87 -1.35 -6.37 8.43
N PRO A 88 -2.61 -5.91 8.59
CA PRO A 88 -2.90 -4.48 8.73
C PRO A 88 -2.09 -3.82 9.84
N GLY A 89 -1.52 -2.66 9.54
CA GLY A 89 -0.74 -1.87 10.48
C GLY A 89 0.64 -2.42 10.80
N ALA A 90 1.05 -3.52 10.18
CA ALA A 90 2.35 -4.14 10.39
C ALA A 90 3.22 -4.03 9.15
N ARG A 91 4.50 -4.29 9.33
CA ARG A 91 5.46 -4.40 8.22
C ARG A 91 5.84 -5.84 8.00
N THR A 92 6.06 -6.19 6.75
CA THR A 92 6.52 -7.52 6.33
C THR A 92 7.87 -7.38 5.66
N PHE A 93 8.82 -8.16 6.13
CA PHE A 93 10.17 -8.19 5.59
C PHE A 93 10.23 -9.02 4.31
N PHE A 94 11.01 -8.56 3.34
CA PHE A 94 11.36 -9.34 2.15
C PHE A 94 12.76 -8.95 1.67
N VAL A 95 13.34 -9.79 0.83
CA VAL A 95 14.70 -9.60 0.35
C VAL A 95 14.66 -9.29 -1.15
N LEU A 96 15.41 -8.26 -1.53
CA LEU A 96 15.63 -7.92 -2.93
C LEU A 96 16.95 -8.53 -3.39
N PRO A 97 17.01 -9.00 -4.66
CA PRO A 97 18.25 -9.54 -5.19
C PRO A 97 19.32 -8.43 -5.23
N PRO A 98 20.54 -8.71 -4.77
CA PRO A 98 21.62 -7.74 -4.85
C PRO A 98 22.06 -7.59 -6.30
N ILE A 99 22.10 -6.35 -6.78
CA ILE A 99 22.61 -6.01 -8.11
C ILE A 99 23.77 -5.04 -7.92
N LYS A 100 24.94 -5.43 -8.39
CA LYS A 100 26.20 -4.76 -8.10
C LYS A 100 26.21 -3.28 -8.45
N GLU A 101 25.56 -2.90 -9.54
CA GLU A 101 25.58 -1.53 -10.07
C GLU A 101 24.37 -0.71 -9.64
N ALA A 102 23.50 -1.28 -8.81
CA ALA A 102 22.28 -0.63 -8.37
C ALA A 102 22.59 0.52 -7.42
N GLU A 103 22.11 1.71 -7.75
CA GLU A 103 22.14 2.86 -6.87
C GLU A 103 20.88 2.94 -6.02
N SER A 104 19.74 2.69 -6.64
CA SER A 104 18.45 2.73 -5.97
C SER A 104 17.46 1.72 -6.54
N TYR A 105 16.38 1.52 -5.81
CA TYR A 105 15.29 0.63 -6.17
C TYR A 105 13.98 1.42 -6.13
N GLU A 106 13.21 1.32 -7.21
CA GLU A 106 11.83 1.81 -7.25
C GLU A 106 10.90 0.61 -7.08
N LEU A 107 10.17 0.59 -5.98
CA LEU A 107 9.38 -0.57 -5.57
C LEU A 107 7.90 -0.21 -5.55
N LYS A 108 7.08 -1.04 -6.17
CA LYS A 108 5.64 -0.86 -6.21
C LYS A 108 4.94 -2.21 -6.12
N VAL A 109 3.90 -2.28 -5.30
CA VAL A 109 3.03 -3.45 -5.25
C VAL A 109 2.28 -3.55 -6.58
N MET A 110 2.31 -4.73 -7.18
CA MET A 110 1.58 -5.03 -8.42
C MET A 110 0.26 -5.71 -8.13
N THR A 111 0.33 -6.84 -7.44
CA THR A 111 -0.81 -7.72 -7.18
C THR A 111 -0.73 -8.27 -5.77
N PHE A 112 -1.88 -8.67 -5.26
CA PHE A 112 -2.02 -9.33 -3.97
C PHE A 112 -3.37 -10.04 -3.93
N ASP A 113 -3.52 -10.97 -2.99
CA ASP A 113 -4.78 -11.67 -2.75
C ASP A 113 -5.34 -11.27 -1.39
N LEU A 114 -6.64 -11.04 -1.32
CA LEU A 114 -7.33 -10.69 -0.08
C LEU A 114 -7.58 -11.95 0.76
N ILE A 115 -7.32 -11.86 2.05
CA ILE A 115 -7.67 -12.92 3.00
C ILE A 115 -8.90 -12.52 3.81
N SER A 116 -8.81 -11.42 4.53
CA SER A 116 -9.88 -10.97 5.42
C SER A 116 -9.74 -9.49 5.73
N GLN A 117 -10.87 -8.86 5.98
CA GLN A 117 -10.89 -7.53 6.54
C GLN A 117 -10.79 -7.63 8.06
N GLU A 118 -9.92 -6.85 8.66
CA GLU A 118 -9.73 -6.85 10.11
C GLU A 118 -10.33 -5.61 10.75
N ALA A 119 -10.74 -5.75 12.01
CA ALA A 119 -11.26 -4.63 12.78
C ALA A 119 -10.16 -3.56 13.00
N ALA A 120 -10.57 -2.31 13.07
CA ALA A 120 -9.65 -1.24 13.41
C ALA A 120 -9.05 -1.47 14.80
N PRO A 121 -7.78 -1.04 15.02
CA PRO A 121 -7.19 -1.07 16.34
C PRO A 121 -8.10 -0.35 17.36
N GLY A 122 -8.40 -0.99 18.49
CA GLY A 122 -9.30 -0.47 19.51
C GLY A 122 -10.76 -0.88 19.38
N GLN A 123 -11.17 -1.54 18.29
CA GLN A 123 -12.50 -2.11 18.09
C GLN A 123 -12.57 -3.61 18.37
N GLN A 124 -11.49 -4.21 18.83
CA GLN A 124 -11.53 -5.59 19.27
C GLN A 124 -12.40 -5.67 20.52
N GLN A 125 -13.57 -6.24 20.35
CA GLN A 125 -14.37 -6.66 21.49
C GLN A 125 -13.67 -7.89 22.07
N GLY A 126 -13.01 -7.69 23.19
CA GLY A 126 -12.58 -8.82 24.01
C GLY A 126 -13.79 -9.66 24.41
N PRO A 127 -13.58 -10.93 24.72
CA PRO A 127 -14.65 -11.78 25.20
C PRO A 127 -15.31 -11.21 26.44
#